data_5a6099c119febb8ef1af137861445866
#
_entry.id   5a6099c119febb8ef1af137861445866
#
_cell.length_a   1.000
_cell.length_b   1.000
_cell.length_c   1.000
_cell.angle_alpha   90.00
_cell.angle_beta   90.00
_cell.angle_gamma   90.00
#
_symmetry.space_group_name_H-M   'P 1'
#
loop_
_entity.id
_entity.type
_entity.pdbx_description
1 polymer ?
#
loop_
_entity_poly.entity_id
_entity_poly.type
_entity_poly.pdbx_seq_one_letter_code
_entity_poly.pdbx_strand_id
1 'polypeptide(L)'
;MRIYFVFQSTFKMKKIRKQFIIFLFKHSQRIYTSMFKNHDAWGISKTQLLDYPQYTFGWHLGDFLTSNNFELIPKVERHDCYHVLCDYSTKVQDEIALQFLCYGNGKRSPYLYGAIILGVAILPDYYKYYYKSYKIGKSANAFHQFDYKKLLCIPIDDLRTSIFSKYQIQNINNNVLNF
;
A
#
# COMPACT_ATOMS: atom_id res chain seq x y z
N MET A 1 -36.46 -0.54 15.98
CA MET A 1 -36.06 -1.93 15.74
C MET A 1 -35.60 -2.20 14.28
N ARG A 2 -36.32 -1.74 13.23
CA ARG A 2 -35.93 -1.94 11.80
C ARG A 2 -34.59 -1.29 11.41
N ILE A 3 -34.27 -0.11 11.91
CA ILE A 3 -33.02 0.63 11.57
C ILE A 3 -31.78 -0.09 12.13
N TYR A 4 -31.85 -0.64 13.33
CA TYR A 4 -30.75 -1.41 13.95
C TYR A 4 -30.43 -2.69 13.17
N PHE A 5 -31.44 -3.37 12.65
CA PHE A 5 -31.29 -4.60 11.87
C PHE A 5 -30.64 -4.35 10.50
N VAL A 6 -31.00 -3.25 9.84
CA VAL A 6 -30.39 -2.82 8.57
C VAL A 6 -28.94 -2.42 8.78
N PHE A 7 -28.62 -1.72 9.86
CA PHE A 7 -27.24 -1.30 10.16
C PHE A 7 -26.33 -2.49 10.47
N GLN A 8 -26.80 -3.47 11.23
CA GLN A 8 -26.05 -4.71 11.49
C GLN A 8 -25.86 -5.55 10.22
N SER A 9 -26.85 -5.61 9.35
CA SER A 9 -26.76 -6.33 8.09
C SER A 9 -25.73 -5.72 7.13
N THR A 10 -25.72 -4.39 6.99
CA THR A 10 -24.75 -3.67 6.13
C THR A 10 -23.32 -3.80 6.66
N PHE A 11 -23.12 -3.75 7.98
CA PHE A 11 -21.82 -3.94 8.59
C PHE A 11 -21.28 -5.36 8.39
N LYS A 12 -22.13 -6.39 8.56
CA LYS A 12 -21.79 -7.81 8.34
C LYS A 12 -21.42 -8.07 6.87
N MET A 13 -22.18 -7.51 5.94
CA MET A 13 -21.90 -7.60 4.50
C MET A 13 -20.55 -6.95 4.14
N LYS A 14 -20.25 -5.79 4.69
CA LYS A 14 -18.96 -5.10 4.47
C LYS A 14 -17.77 -5.92 4.97
N LYS A 15 -17.91 -6.58 6.14
CA LYS A 15 -16.89 -7.48 6.68
C LYS A 15 -16.64 -8.68 5.77
N ILE A 16 -17.69 -9.32 5.28
CA ILE A 16 -17.58 -10.46 4.35
C ILE A 16 -16.89 -10.05 3.05
N ARG A 17 -17.26 -8.90 2.47
CA ARG A 17 -16.64 -8.38 1.25
C ARG A 17 -15.13 -8.11 1.45
N LYS A 18 -14.73 -7.57 2.60
CA LYS A 18 -13.31 -7.38 2.93
C LYS A 18 -12.56 -8.71 3.04
N GLN A 19 -13.13 -9.71 3.70
CA GLN A 19 -12.52 -11.04 3.81
C GLN A 19 -12.36 -11.71 2.45
N PHE A 20 -13.33 -11.55 1.56
CA PHE A 20 -13.24 -12.06 0.20
C PHE A 20 -12.10 -11.43 -0.60
N ILE A 21 -11.90 -10.12 -0.49
CA ILE A 21 -10.74 -9.46 -1.14
C ILE A 21 -9.42 -9.96 -0.56
N ILE A 22 -9.30 -10.11 0.76
CA ILE A 22 -8.08 -10.66 1.40
C ILE A 22 -7.76 -12.05 0.83
N PHE A 23 -8.79 -12.89 0.69
CA PHE A 23 -8.64 -14.20 0.08
C PHE A 23 -8.12 -14.10 -1.36
N LEU A 24 -8.71 -13.23 -2.19
CA LEU A 24 -8.28 -13.01 -3.57
C LEU A 24 -6.83 -12.50 -3.65
N PHE A 25 -6.45 -11.53 -2.82
CA PHE A 25 -5.08 -11.00 -2.81
C PHE A 25 -4.06 -12.08 -2.43
N LYS A 26 -4.30 -12.85 -1.38
CA LYS A 26 -3.41 -13.94 -0.97
C LYS A 26 -3.16 -14.96 -2.07
N HIS A 27 -4.20 -15.33 -2.82
CA HIS A 27 -4.08 -16.36 -3.86
C HIS A 27 -3.49 -15.79 -5.15
N SER A 28 -3.87 -14.57 -5.56
CA SER A 28 -3.37 -13.94 -6.78
C SER A 28 -1.91 -13.52 -6.68
N GLN A 29 -1.44 -13.12 -5.49
CA GLN A 29 -0.05 -12.68 -5.29
C GLN A 29 0.97 -13.75 -5.65
N ARG A 30 0.76 -15.01 -5.21
CA ARG A 30 1.67 -16.12 -5.54
C ARG A 30 1.76 -16.37 -7.03
N ILE A 31 0.61 -16.45 -7.70
CA ILE A 31 0.53 -16.70 -9.15
C ILE A 31 1.19 -15.54 -9.91
N TYR A 32 0.84 -14.29 -9.56
CA TYR A 32 1.40 -13.13 -10.22
C TYR A 32 2.93 -13.04 -10.06
N THR A 33 3.45 -13.29 -8.86
CA THR A 33 4.88 -13.20 -8.57
C THR A 33 5.67 -14.23 -9.37
N SER A 34 5.16 -15.46 -9.48
CA SER A 34 5.81 -16.51 -10.26
C SER A 34 5.81 -16.25 -11.77
N MET A 35 4.76 -15.62 -12.30
CA MET A 35 4.56 -15.44 -13.74
C MET A 35 5.14 -14.14 -14.30
N PHE A 36 5.14 -13.07 -13.53
CA PHE A 36 5.38 -11.71 -14.05
C PHE A 36 6.57 -10.98 -13.43
N LYS A 37 7.25 -11.56 -12.44
CA LYS A 37 8.37 -10.89 -11.78
C LYS A 37 9.71 -11.55 -12.12
N ASN A 38 10.51 -10.86 -12.96
CA ASN A 38 11.78 -11.35 -13.49
C ASN A 38 13.02 -10.67 -12.85
N HIS A 39 12.86 -9.92 -11.76
CA HIS A 39 13.98 -9.33 -11.04
C HIS A 39 14.39 -10.19 -9.83
N ASP A 40 15.64 -10.07 -9.43
CA ASP A 40 16.17 -10.79 -8.27
C ASP A 40 15.57 -10.27 -6.96
N ALA A 41 15.45 -11.15 -5.97
CA ALA A 41 15.13 -10.77 -4.61
C ALA A 41 16.26 -9.90 -4.02
N TRP A 42 15.94 -9.02 -3.09
CA TRP A 42 16.95 -8.14 -2.47
C TRP A 42 17.99 -8.90 -1.64
N GLY A 43 17.65 -10.06 -1.12
CA GLY A 43 18.53 -10.84 -0.26
C GLY A 43 18.83 -10.17 1.08
N ILE A 44 17.94 -9.29 1.54
CA ILE A 44 18.05 -8.57 2.82
C ILE A 44 16.96 -9.12 3.74
N SER A 45 17.32 -9.46 4.99
CA SER A 45 16.36 -9.87 6.00
C SER A 45 15.74 -8.68 6.73
N LYS A 46 14.59 -8.90 7.36
CA LYS A 46 13.94 -7.92 8.24
C LYS A 46 14.86 -7.43 9.35
N THR A 47 15.63 -8.31 9.95
CA THR A 47 16.61 -7.95 10.99
C THR A 47 17.71 -7.04 10.47
N GLN A 48 18.25 -7.31 9.30
CA GLN A 48 19.24 -6.44 8.66
C GLN A 48 18.67 -5.05 8.30
N LEU A 49 17.37 -4.95 8.03
CA LEU A 49 16.73 -3.64 7.83
C LEU A 49 16.68 -2.83 9.13
N LEU A 50 16.50 -3.47 10.28
CA LEU A 50 16.50 -2.82 11.59
C LEU A 50 17.90 -2.36 12.05
N ASP A 51 18.99 -2.84 11.41
CA ASP A 51 20.36 -2.38 11.67
C ASP A 51 20.63 -0.99 11.06
N TYR A 52 19.77 -0.48 10.17
CA TYR A 52 19.88 0.88 9.66
C TYR A 52 19.55 1.91 10.75
N PRO A 53 20.07 3.16 10.66
CA PRO A 53 19.69 4.23 11.59
C PRO A 53 18.17 4.48 11.56
N GLN A 54 17.58 4.73 12.74
CA GLN A 54 16.10 4.81 12.91
C GLN A 54 15.39 5.87 12.07
N TYR A 55 16.07 6.90 11.62
CA TYR A 55 15.50 7.92 10.74
C TYR A 55 15.51 7.54 9.25
N THR A 56 16.10 6.40 8.88
CA THR A 56 16.25 6.00 7.47
C THR A 56 15.06 5.20 6.97
N PHE A 57 14.88 5.21 5.65
CA PHE A 57 13.85 4.42 4.97
C PHE A 57 14.01 2.91 5.23
N GLY A 58 15.25 2.41 5.29
CA GLY A 58 15.53 0.99 5.57
C GLY A 58 15.01 0.56 6.95
N TRP A 59 15.28 1.37 7.98
CA TRP A 59 14.78 1.09 9.32
C TRP A 59 13.25 1.10 9.37
N HIS A 60 12.61 2.11 8.78
CA HIS A 60 11.15 2.19 8.71
C HIS A 60 10.52 1.01 7.97
N LEU A 61 11.19 0.47 6.94
CA LEU A 61 10.75 -0.75 6.27
C LEU A 61 10.87 -1.96 7.20
N GLY A 62 11.96 -2.11 7.95
CA GLY A 62 12.14 -3.15 8.95
C GLY A 62 11.10 -3.09 10.08
N ASP A 63 10.82 -1.88 10.58
CA ASP A 63 9.80 -1.62 11.60
C ASP A 63 8.38 -1.94 11.08
N PHE A 64 8.04 -1.52 9.87
CA PHE A 64 6.78 -1.85 9.22
C PHE A 64 6.55 -3.37 9.10
N LEU A 65 7.57 -4.11 8.65
CA LEU A 65 7.50 -5.56 8.55
C LEU A 65 7.33 -6.22 9.92
N THR A 66 8.06 -5.73 10.92
CA THR A 66 8.00 -6.24 12.29
C THR A 66 6.65 -5.99 12.93
N SER A 67 6.15 -4.77 12.87
CA SER A 67 4.86 -4.35 13.44
C SER A 67 3.67 -5.08 12.82
N ASN A 68 3.77 -5.48 11.55
CA ASN A 68 2.72 -6.25 10.86
C ASN A 68 2.96 -7.78 10.91
N ASN A 69 4.02 -8.24 11.57
CA ASN A 69 4.44 -9.65 11.56
C ASN A 69 4.62 -10.22 10.13
N PHE A 70 5.26 -9.41 9.27
CA PHE A 70 5.57 -9.78 7.89
C PHE A 70 7.04 -10.15 7.74
N GLU A 71 7.33 -10.90 6.67
CA GLU A 71 8.67 -11.08 6.13
C GLU A 71 8.78 -10.42 4.76
N LEU A 72 9.98 -9.99 4.40
CA LEU A 72 10.23 -9.43 3.08
C LEU A 72 10.05 -10.53 2.02
N ILE A 73 9.00 -10.41 1.22
CA ILE A 73 8.68 -11.42 0.20
C ILE A 73 9.54 -11.19 -1.03
N PRO A 74 10.34 -12.18 -1.45
CA PRO A 74 11.16 -12.08 -2.65
C PRO A 74 10.37 -11.58 -3.86
N LYS A 75 10.91 -10.60 -4.55
CA LYS A 75 10.31 -9.95 -5.74
C LYS A 75 9.03 -9.11 -5.48
N VAL A 76 8.63 -8.93 -4.22
CA VAL A 76 7.48 -8.09 -3.83
C VAL A 76 7.91 -6.89 -2.97
N GLU A 77 9.16 -6.80 -2.62
CA GLU A 77 9.76 -5.81 -1.69
C GLU A 77 9.34 -4.36 -2.01
N ARG A 78 9.20 -4.02 -3.29
CA ARG A 78 8.75 -2.69 -3.72
C ARG A 78 7.34 -2.34 -3.24
N HIS A 79 6.46 -3.32 -3.04
CA HIS A 79 5.11 -3.07 -2.54
C HIS A 79 5.14 -2.60 -1.08
N ASP A 80 5.95 -3.24 -0.26
CA ASP A 80 6.12 -2.87 1.16
C ASP A 80 6.76 -1.49 1.28
N CYS A 81 7.69 -1.16 0.35
CA CYS A 81 8.24 0.20 0.24
C CYS A 81 7.17 1.26 -0.01
N TYR A 82 6.15 0.97 -0.81
CA TYR A 82 5.06 1.93 -1.03
C TYR A 82 4.24 2.16 0.23
N HIS A 83 3.98 1.13 1.05
CA HIS A 83 3.30 1.31 2.33
C HIS A 83 4.08 2.26 3.23
N VAL A 84 5.38 2.03 3.41
CA VAL A 84 6.24 2.85 4.25
C VAL A 84 6.36 4.28 3.72
N LEU A 85 6.63 4.43 2.43
CA LEU A 85 6.84 5.75 1.83
C LEU A 85 5.57 6.62 1.83
N CYS A 86 4.43 6.00 1.52
CA CYS A 86 3.16 6.70 1.35
C CYS A 86 2.27 6.65 2.59
N ASP A 87 2.74 6.01 3.68
CA ASP A 87 2.04 5.89 4.95
C ASP A 87 0.62 5.31 4.84
N TYR A 88 0.47 4.25 4.06
CA TYR A 88 -0.78 3.49 3.93
C TYR A 88 -0.72 2.22 4.79
N SER A 89 -1.77 1.95 5.56
CA SER A 89 -1.84 0.74 6.38
C SER A 89 -2.13 -0.51 5.53
N THR A 90 -2.03 -1.68 6.16
CA THR A 90 -2.33 -2.99 5.53
C THR A 90 -3.82 -3.36 5.55
N LYS A 91 -4.71 -2.42 5.93
CA LYS A 91 -6.15 -2.64 5.84
C LYS A 91 -6.58 -2.74 4.37
N VAL A 92 -7.59 -3.57 4.09
CA VAL A 92 -8.03 -3.86 2.72
C VAL A 92 -8.33 -2.61 1.90
N GLN A 93 -9.00 -1.61 2.48
CA GLN A 93 -9.30 -0.36 1.79
C GLN A 93 -8.04 0.46 1.50
N ASP A 94 -7.02 0.40 2.37
CA ASP A 94 -5.76 1.11 2.19
C ASP A 94 -4.89 0.43 1.14
N GLU A 95 -4.91 -0.91 1.08
CA GLU A 95 -4.30 -1.68 -0.01
C GLU A 95 -4.83 -1.27 -1.39
N ILE A 96 -6.16 -1.15 -1.51
CA ILE A 96 -6.78 -0.71 -2.76
C ILE A 96 -6.44 0.75 -3.04
N ALA A 97 -6.52 1.63 -2.04
CA ALA A 97 -6.20 3.04 -2.16
C ALA A 97 -4.74 3.27 -2.58
N LEU A 98 -3.81 2.46 -2.05
CA LEU A 98 -2.40 2.46 -2.44
C LEU A 98 -2.21 2.09 -3.92
N GLN A 99 -2.99 1.13 -4.46
CA GLN A 99 -2.95 0.83 -5.90
C GLN A 99 -3.46 2.02 -6.72
N PHE A 100 -4.49 2.74 -6.26
CA PHE A 100 -4.97 3.96 -6.92
C PHE A 100 -3.93 5.09 -6.89
N LEU A 101 -3.22 5.26 -5.77
CA LEU A 101 -2.11 6.21 -5.66
C LEU A 101 -0.97 5.84 -6.63
N CYS A 102 -0.56 4.59 -6.65
CA CYS A 102 0.46 4.09 -7.58
C CYS A 102 0.02 4.23 -9.04
N TYR A 103 -1.26 3.98 -9.37
CA TYR A 103 -1.82 4.20 -10.69
C TYR A 103 -1.76 5.68 -11.10
N GLY A 104 -2.13 6.58 -10.20
CA GLY A 104 -1.99 8.03 -10.38
C GLY A 104 -0.55 8.44 -10.67
N ASN A 105 0.40 7.84 -9.97
CA ASN A 105 1.84 8.10 -10.12
C ASN A 105 2.48 7.47 -11.36
N GLY A 106 1.71 6.79 -12.21
CA GLY A 106 2.20 6.25 -13.48
C GLY A 106 2.51 4.75 -13.49
N LYS A 107 2.37 4.03 -12.37
CA LYS A 107 2.55 2.57 -12.35
C LYS A 107 1.50 1.88 -13.20
N ARG A 108 1.95 0.91 -14.01
CA ARG A 108 1.09 0.09 -14.87
C ARG A 108 1.50 -1.37 -14.71
N SER A 109 0.56 -2.22 -14.30
CA SER A 109 0.77 -3.67 -14.23
C SER A 109 -0.57 -4.41 -14.22
N PRO A 110 -0.63 -5.66 -14.72
CA PRO A 110 -1.87 -6.46 -14.67
C PRO A 110 -2.42 -6.62 -13.25
N TYR A 111 -1.53 -6.83 -12.28
CA TYR A 111 -1.92 -6.94 -10.86
C TYR A 111 -2.59 -5.67 -10.34
N LEU A 112 -2.02 -4.49 -10.64
CA LEU A 112 -2.58 -3.20 -10.24
C LEU A 112 -3.98 -3.00 -10.81
N TYR A 113 -4.17 -3.28 -12.10
CA TYR A 113 -5.49 -3.17 -12.73
C TYR A 113 -6.51 -4.13 -12.11
N GLY A 114 -6.12 -5.39 -11.87
CA GLY A 114 -6.97 -6.36 -11.19
C GLY A 114 -7.38 -5.89 -9.80
N ALA A 115 -6.43 -5.40 -9.00
CA ALA A 115 -6.69 -4.89 -7.66
C ALA A 115 -7.64 -3.67 -7.65
N ILE A 116 -7.48 -2.74 -8.59
CA ILE A 116 -8.36 -1.58 -8.75
C ILE A 116 -9.78 -2.01 -9.14
N ILE A 117 -9.92 -2.84 -10.18
CA ILE A 117 -11.24 -3.26 -10.70
C ILE A 117 -11.99 -4.06 -9.63
N LEU A 118 -11.34 -5.06 -9.03
CA LEU A 118 -11.96 -5.88 -7.98
C LEU A 118 -12.24 -5.05 -6.72
N GLY A 119 -11.32 -4.16 -6.35
CA GLY A 119 -11.48 -3.27 -5.20
C GLY A 119 -12.72 -2.38 -5.32
N VAL A 120 -12.91 -1.74 -6.46
CA VAL A 120 -14.10 -0.89 -6.73
C VAL A 120 -15.36 -1.73 -6.79
N ALA A 121 -15.34 -2.88 -7.46
CA ALA A 121 -16.53 -3.74 -7.59
C ALA A 121 -16.99 -4.31 -6.24
N ILE A 122 -16.05 -4.69 -5.37
CA ILE A 122 -16.38 -5.36 -4.11
C ILE A 122 -16.53 -4.38 -2.94
N LEU A 123 -15.74 -3.28 -2.91
CA LEU A 123 -15.78 -2.25 -1.86
C LEU A 123 -16.00 -0.84 -2.43
N PRO A 124 -17.13 -0.57 -3.11
CA PRO A 124 -17.44 0.75 -3.66
C PRO A 124 -17.63 1.81 -2.58
N ASP A 125 -17.88 1.40 -1.33
CA ASP A 125 -18.06 2.30 -0.18
C ASP A 125 -16.90 3.30 0.02
N TYR A 126 -15.71 2.97 -0.47
CA TYR A 126 -14.50 3.77 -0.31
C TYR A 126 -14.09 4.53 -1.59
N TYR A 127 -14.97 4.66 -2.61
CA TYR A 127 -14.59 5.23 -3.89
C TYR A 127 -14.01 6.66 -3.79
N LYS A 128 -14.53 7.48 -2.87
CA LYS A 128 -14.01 8.85 -2.63
C LYS A 128 -12.57 8.81 -2.12
N TYR A 129 -12.27 7.88 -1.24
CA TYR A 129 -10.92 7.65 -0.72
C TYR A 129 -9.98 7.19 -1.83
N TYR A 130 -10.40 6.23 -2.64
CA TYR A 130 -9.63 5.74 -3.79
C TYR A 130 -9.34 6.85 -4.79
N TYR A 131 -10.35 7.65 -5.13
CA TYR A 131 -10.18 8.76 -6.04
C TYR A 131 -9.26 9.86 -5.49
N LYS A 132 -9.32 10.15 -4.17
CA LYS A 132 -8.41 11.06 -3.51
C LYS A 132 -6.97 10.56 -3.57
N SER A 133 -6.74 9.28 -3.31
CA SER A 133 -5.43 8.62 -3.42
C SER A 133 -4.88 8.70 -4.85
N TYR A 134 -5.71 8.45 -5.86
CA TYR A 134 -5.34 8.64 -7.26
C TYR A 134 -4.87 10.08 -7.55
N LYS A 135 -5.61 11.09 -7.06
CA LYS A 135 -5.24 12.50 -7.25
C LYS A 135 -3.89 12.84 -6.59
N ILE A 136 -3.66 12.35 -5.38
CA ILE A 136 -2.38 12.53 -4.69
C ILE A 136 -1.25 11.93 -5.54
N GLY A 137 -1.40 10.68 -5.99
CA GLY A 137 -0.39 10.03 -6.82
C GLY A 137 -0.13 10.77 -8.14
N LYS A 138 -1.19 11.29 -8.78
CA LYS A 138 -1.09 12.03 -10.04
C LYS A 138 -0.33 13.36 -9.91
N SER A 139 -0.43 14.01 -8.78
CA SER A 139 0.20 15.31 -8.52
C SER A 139 1.52 15.22 -7.75
N ALA A 140 1.89 14.03 -7.28
CA ALA A 140 3.19 13.77 -6.66
C ALA A 140 4.29 13.65 -7.71
N ASN A 141 5.54 13.90 -7.31
CA ASN A 141 6.69 13.57 -8.14
C ASN A 141 6.75 12.05 -8.38
N ALA A 142 7.33 11.64 -9.51
CA ALA A 142 7.37 10.22 -9.88
C ALA A 142 8.23 9.42 -8.90
N PHE A 143 7.65 8.40 -8.28
CA PHE A 143 8.34 7.51 -7.35
C PHE A 143 8.19 6.02 -7.69
N HIS A 144 7.22 5.66 -8.54
CA HIS A 144 6.92 4.26 -8.83
C HIS A 144 8.07 3.50 -9.53
N GLN A 145 9.04 4.23 -10.10
CA GLN A 145 10.21 3.66 -10.80
C GLN A 145 11.49 3.66 -9.95
N PHE A 146 11.46 4.11 -8.72
CA PHE A 146 12.66 4.18 -7.88
C PHE A 146 13.29 2.79 -7.66
N ASP A 147 14.62 2.78 -7.61
CA ASP A 147 15.39 1.65 -7.11
C ASP A 147 15.46 1.72 -5.57
N TYR A 148 14.40 1.23 -4.93
CA TYR A 148 14.21 1.35 -3.48
C TYR A 148 15.33 0.70 -2.67
N LYS A 149 15.99 -0.34 -3.20
CA LYS A 149 17.13 -0.95 -2.51
C LYS A 149 18.28 0.03 -2.30
N LYS A 150 18.50 0.94 -3.23
CA LYS A 150 19.53 1.99 -3.12
C LYS A 150 19.13 3.15 -2.20
N LEU A 151 17.88 3.24 -1.81
CA LEU A 151 17.35 4.33 -0.99
C LEU A 151 17.28 3.98 0.50
N LEU A 152 17.67 2.76 0.91
CA LEU A 152 17.53 2.29 2.28
C LEU A 152 18.26 3.15 3.32
N CYS A 153 19.38 3.79 2.94
CA CYS A 153 20.14 4.69 3.83
C CYS A 153 19.61 6.12 3.88
N ILE A 154 18.64 6.48 3.03
CA ILE A 154 18.15 7.85 2.94
C ILE A 154 17.14 8.12 4.07
N PRO A 155 17.16 9.30 4.72
CA PRO A 155 16.16 9.69 5.69
C PRO A 155 14.76 9.64 5.08
N ILE A 156 13.80 9.05 5.80
CA ILE A 156 12.43 8.86 5.29
C ILE A 156 11.74 10.20 4.97
N ASP A 157 11.98 11.22 5.78
CA ASP A 157 11.39 12.53 5.61
C ASP A 157 11.93 13.26 4.37
N ASP A 158 13.22 13.06 4.04
CA ASP A 158 13.82 13.60 2.82
C ASP A 158 13.20 12.95 1.58
N LEU A 159 12.98 11.63 1.61
CA LEU A 159 12.28 10.92 0.54
C LEU A 159 10.84 11.42 0.39
N ARG A 160 10.10 11.53 1.49
CA ARG A 160 8.70 12.00 1.48
C ARG A 160 8.59 13.43 0.95
N THR A 161 9.44 14.33 1.40
CA THR A 161 9.42 15.75 0.96
C THR A 161 9.89 15.92 -0.47
N SER A 162 10.75 15.03 -0.99
CA SER A 162 11.14 15.02 -2.41
C SER A 162 10.00 14.59 -3.34
N ILE A 163 9.03 13.83 -2.84
CA ILE A 163 7.94 13.23 -3.60
C ILE A 163 6.64 13.99 -3.42
N PHE A 164 6.31 14.34 -2.19
CA PHE A 164 5.03 14.92 -1.81
C PHE A 164 5.20 16.37 -1.31
N SER A 165 4.31 17.26 -1.71
CA SER A 165 4.18 18.56 -1.07
C SER A 165 3.71 18.41 0.38
N LYS A 166 3.96 19.44 1.22
CA LYS A 166 3.47 19.48 2.61
C LYS A 166 1.95 19.23 2.71
N TYR A 167 1.18 19.80 1.79
CA TYR A 167 -0.27 19.59 1.72
C TYR A 167 -0.63 18.13 1.42
N GLN A 168 0.11 17.45 0.55
CA GLN A 168 -0.11 16.03 0.24
C GLN A 168 0.22 15.14 1.43
N ILE A 169 1.32 15.40 2.14
CA ILE A 169 1.70 14.67 3.35
C ILE A 169 0.60 14.81 4.42
N GLN A 170 0.10 16.03 4.67
CA GLN A 170 -1.01 16.24 5.60
C GLN A 170 -2.28 15.48 5.17
N ASN A 171 -2.59 15.44 3.88
CA ASN A 171 -3.74 14.71 3.38
C ASN A 171 -3.60 13.19 3.50
N ILE A 172 -2.40 12.65 3.34
CA ILE A 172 -2.12 11.23 3.54
C ILE A 172 -2.36 10.89 5.02
N ASN A 173 -1.75 11.62 5.94
CA ASN A 173 -1.89 11.40 7.39
C ASN A 173 -3.35 11.53 7.85
N ASN A 174 -4.09 12.52 7.36
CA ASN A 174 -5.50 12.71 7.70
C ASN A 174 -6.41 11.60 7.12
N ASN A 175 -6.02 10.96 6.01
CA ASN A 175 -6.80 9.88 5.42
C ASN A 175 -6.68 8.58 6.23
N VAL A 176 -5.51 8.29 6.78
CA VAL A 176 -5.27 7.11 7.62
C VAL A 176 -6.06 7.19 8.94
N LEU A 177 -6.29 8.42 9.46
CA LEU A 177 -6.96 8.63 10.74
C LEU A 177 -8.50 8.66 10.66
N ASN A 178 -9.10 8.86 9.48
CA ASN A 178 -10.54 9.14 9.32
C ASN A 178 -11.35 8.00 8.67
N PHE A 179 -10.79 6.80 8.47
CA PHE A 179 -11.45 5.61 7.92
C PHE A 179 -11.12 4.35 8.73
#